data_9fd97533719a9ad68c48559bec11a157
#
_entry.id   9fd97533719a9ad68c48559bec11a157
#
_cell.length_a   1.000
_cell.length_b   1.000
_cell.length_c   1.000
_cell.angle_alpha   90.00
_cell.angle_beta   90.00
_cell.angle_gamma   90.00
#
_symmetry.space_group_name_H-M   'P 1'
#
loop_
_entity.id
_entity.type
_entity.pdbx_description
1 polymer ?
#
loop_
_entity_poly.entity_id
_entity_poly.type
_entity_poly.pdbx_seq_one_letter_code
_entity_poly.pdbx_strand_id
1 'polypeptide(L)'
;MLFRSIPLHQLVMVMWIYQNKEFTENDIGKYIGFVYLITNKTNNRRYVGKKLFWFSKIRTIKGKKKKEKALSDWQDYWSSSEELKDEVKKLGEKNFTREILYLCNNKGTMSYLELREQIDRRVLETNDYYNAFVGGKIHKTHVKL
;
A
#
# COMPACT_ATOMS: atom_id res chain seq x y z
N MET A 1 16.82 4.24 -36.05
CA MET A 1 16.31 4.77 -34.79
C MET A 1 17.03 4.14 -33.60
N LEU A 2 17.61 4.97 -32.82
CA LEU A 2 18.30 4.46 -31.62
C LEU A 2 17.31 4.32 -30.52
N PHE A 3 16.98 3.09 -30.19
CA PHE A 3 16.33 2.82 -28.93
C PHE A 3 17.35 3.03 -27.82
N ARG A 4 17.10 3.96 -26.96
CA ARG A 4 17.84 4.01 -25.73
C ARG A 4 17.68 2.67 -25.05
N SER A 5 18.79 2.06 -24.70
CA SER A 5 18.80 0.94 -23.81
C SER A 5 18.33 1.44 -22.42
N ILE A 6 17.02 1.43 -22.23
CA ILE A 6 16.45 1.66 -20.91
C ILE A 6 16.61 0.35 -20.16
N PRO A 7 17.22 0.37 -18.97
CA PRO A 7 17.34 -0.83 -18.15
C PRO A 7 15.97 -1.49 -17.97
N LEU A 8 15.94 -2.81 -18.08
CA LEU A 8 14.68 -3.57 -18.03
C LEU A 8 13.87 -3.27 -16.77
N HIS A 9 14.52 -3.00 -15.64
CA HIS A 9 13.85 -2.68 -14.39
C HIS A 9 13.11 -1.34 -14.42
N GLN A 10 13.47 -0.44 -15.35
CA GLN A 10 12.75 0.83 -15.55
C GLN A 10 11.58 0.68 -16.51
N LEU A 11 11.56 -0.39 -17.30
CA LEU A 11 10.48 -0.68 -18.24
C LEU A 11 9.35 -1.46 -17.60
N VAL A 12 9.65 -2.19 -16.53
CA VAL A 12 8.67 -3.05 -15.85
C VAL A 12 8.18 -2.33 -14.61
N MET A 13 7.07 -1.65 -14.75
CA MET A 13 6.36 -1.13 -13.59
C MET A 13 5.58 -2.27 -12.93
N VAL A 14 5.83 -2.48 -11.65
CA VAL A 14 5.06 -3.45 -10.88
C VAL A 14 3.77 -2.79 -10.44
N MET A 15 2.67 -3.24 -11.02
CA MET A 15 1.35 -2.72 -10.73
C MET A 15 0.80 -3.32 -9.44
N TRP A 16 -0.11 -2.60 -8.81
CA TRP A 16 -0.95 -3.17 -7.76
C TRP A 16 -1.95 -4.13 -8.40
N ILE A 17 -2.12 -5.30 -7.81
CA ILE A 17 -3.03 -6.32 -8.29
C ILE A 17 -4.18 -6.48 -7.30
N TYR A 18 -5.41 -6.48 -7.80
CA TYR A 18 -6.60 -6.74 -7.03
C TYR A 18 -7.42 -7.81 -7.71
N GLN A 19 -7.68 -8.91 -7.01
CA GLN A 19 -8.46 -10.04 -7.54
C GLN A 19 -7.93 -10.50 -8.92
N ASN A 20 -6.61 -10.67 -9.01
CA ASN A 20 -5.89 -11.14 -10.19
C ASN A 20 -5.88 -10.19 -11.38
N LYS A 21 -6.26 -8.93 -11.17
CA LYS A 21 -6.24 -7.90 -12.23
C LYS A 21 -5.44 -6.69 -11.79
N GLU A 22 -4.82 -6.02 -12.74
CA GLU A 22 -4.16 -4.74 -12.49
C GLU A 22 -5.18 -3.72 -11.97
N PHE A 23 -4.82 -3.04 -10.89
CA PHE A 23 -5.64 -2.01 -10.29
C PHE A 23 -5.09 -0.65 -10.68
N THR A 24 -5.94 0.18 -11.28
CA THR A 24 -5.54 1.49 -11.79
C THR A 24 -6.31 2.61 -11.08
N GLU A 25 -5.91 3.84 -11.33
CA GLU A 25 -6.58 5.02 -10.79
C GLU A 25 -8.07 5.03 -11.12
N ASN A 26 -8.45 4.51 -12.29
CA ASN A 26 -9.85 4.44 -12.70
C ASN A 26 -10.69 3.49 -11.84
N ASP A 27 -10.04 2.59 -11.11
CA ASP A 27 -10.72 1.59 -10.29
C ASP A 27 -10.97 2.07 -8.86
N ILE A 28 -10.44 3.22 -8.47
CA ILE A 28 -10.56 3.75 -7.10
C ILE A 28 -12.02 3.94 -6.71
N GLY A 29 -12.82 4.56 -7.58
CA GLY A 29 -14.23 4.80 -7.31
C GLY A 29 -14.46 5.49 -5.96
N LYS A 30 -15.30 4.90 -5.13
CA LYS A 30 -15.67 5.41 -3.81
C LYS A 30 -14.71 5.01 -2.69
N TYR A 31 -13.75 4.14 -2.96
CA TYR A 31 -12.85 3.64 -1.93
C TYR A 31 -11.86 4.72 -1.50
N ILE A 32 -11.56 4.75 -0.20
CA ILE A 32 -10.63 5.74 0.38
C ILE A 32 -9.22 5.22 0.54
N GLY A 33 -9.07 3.90 0.56
CA GLY A 33 -7.79 3.26 0.78
C GLY A 33 -7.87 1.76 0.67
N PHE A 34 -6.78 1.10 0.99
CA PHE A 34 -6.69 -0.35 0.85
C PHE A 34 -5.71 -0.96 1.85
N VAL A 35 -5.95 -2.23 2.13
CA VAL A 35 -5.03 -3.09 2.88
C VAL A 35 -4.30 -3.95 1.86
N TYR A 36 -3.00 -4.11 2.01
CA TYR A 36 -2.17 -4.73 0.99
C TYR A 36 -1.20 -5.76 1.54
N LEU A 37 -0.72 -6.60 0.65
CA LEU A 37 0.35 -7.56 0.87
C LEU A 37 1.43 -7.36 -0.19
N ILE A 38 2.66 -7.12 0.26
CA ILE A 38 3.84 -7.09 -0.61
C ILE A 38 4.62 -8.36 -0.35
N THR A 39 5.03 -9.05 -1.41
CA THR A 39 5.80 -10.29 -1.32
C THR A 39 7.10 -10.15 -2.07
N ASN A 40 8.20 -10.48 -1.40
CA ASN A 40 9.50 -10.66 -2.02
C ASN A 40 9.56 -12.08 -2.58
N LYS A 41 9.56 -12.21 -3.90
CA LYS A 41 9.52 -13.51 -4.57
C LYS A 41 10.82 -14.31 -4.40
N THR A 42 11.91 -13.67 -4.03
CA THR A 42 13.20 -14.34 -3.88
C THR A 42 13.29 -15.17 -2.60
N ASN A 43 12.58 -14.77 -1.56
CA ASN A 43 12.64 -15.43 -0.24
C ASN A 43 11.28 -15.63 0.43
N ASN A 44 10.19 -15.26 -0.23
CA ASN A 44 8.82 -15.32 0.29
C ASN A 44 8.56 -14.47 1.53
N ARG A 45 9.43 -13.52 1.87
CA ARG A 45 9.14 -12.57 2.93
C ARG A 45 8.08 -11.58 2.48
N ARG A 46 7.21 -11.21 3.40
CA ARG A 46 6.01 -10.40 3.11
C ARG A 46 5.85 -9.23 4.05
N TYR A 47 5.01 -8.32 3.66
CA TYR A 47 4.64 -7.17 4.47
C TYR A 47 3.15 -6.89 4.30
N VAL A 48 2.42 -6.74 5.40
CA VAL A 48 1.02 -6.32 5.41
C VAL A 48 0.94 -4.88 5.87
N GLY A 49 0.26 -4.05 5.10
CA GLY A 49 0.09 -2.65 5.44
C GLY A 49 -1.21 -2.08 4.93
N LYS A 50 -1.37 -0.79 5.08
CA LYS A 50 -2.51 -0.04 4.56
C LYS A 50 -2.03 1.24 3.89
N LYS A 51 -2.83 1.74 2.95
CA LYS A 51 -2.50 2.98 2.25
C LYS A 51 -3.78 3.70 1.85
N LEU A 52 -3.80 4.99 2.03
CA LEU A 52 -4.87 5.84 1.55
C LEU A 52 -4.64 6.21 0.09
N PHE A 53 -5.70 6.25 -0.70
CA PHE A 53 -5.64 6.79 -2.06
C PHE A 53 -5.55 8.32 -2.05
N TRP A 54 -6.16 8.94 -1.05
CA TRP A 54 -6.29 10.38 -0.97
C TRP A 54 -5.75 10.89 0.36
N PHE A 55 -5.19 12.08 0.35
CA PHE A 55 -4.84 12.79 1.57
C PHE A 55 -5.47 14.18 1.55
N SER A 56 -5.62 14.76 2.74
CA SER A 56 -6.14 16.11 2.90
C SER A 56 -5.02 17.11 2.76
N LYS A 57 -5.23 18.10 1.91
CA LYS A 57 -4.32 19.23 1.72
C LYS A 57 -5.03 20.49 2.18
N ILE A 58 -4.34 21.29 3.00
CA ILE A 58 -4.87 22.58 3.44
C ILE A 58 -4.35 23.65 2.50
N ARG A 59 -5.28 24.42 1.94
CA ARG A 59 -4.99 25.50 1.04
C ARG A 59 -5.58 26.79 1.57
N THR A 60 -4.81 27.88 1.55
CA THR A 60 -5.30 29.19 1.95
C THR A 60 -5.74 29.97 0.72
N ILE A 61 -7.03 30.27 0.62
CA ILE A 61 -7.60 31.07 -0.45
C ILE A 61 -8.27 32.29 0.20
N LYS A 62 -7.83 33.49 -0.17
CA LYS A 62 -8.36 34.76 0.35
C LYS A 62 -8.41 34.80 1.90
N GLY A 63 -7.35 34.32 2.54
CA GLY A 63 -7.25 34.30 4.00
C GLY A 63 -8.03 33.21 4.71
N LYS A 64 -8.75 32.36 3.97
CA LYS A 64 -9.51 31.23 4.53
C LYS A 64 -8.84 29.93 4.22
N LYS A 65 -8.74 29.05 5.23
CA LYS A 65 -8.22 27.70 5.07
C LYS A 65 -9.29 26.78 4.51
N LYS A 66 -9.00 26.12 3.39
CA LYS A 66 -9.85 25.07 2.80
C LYS A 66 -9.14 23.76 2.77
N LYS A 67 -9.86 22.69 3.11
CA LYS A 67 -9.37 21.32 2.93
C LYS A 67 -9.67 20.86 1.50
N GLU A 68 -8.64 20.36 0.82
CA GLU A 68 -8.78 19.75 -0.50
C GLU A 68 -8.27 18.31 -0.43
N LYS A 69 -8.87 17.44 -1.22
CA LYS A 69 -8.35 16.08 -1.43
C LYS A 69 -7.29 16.11 -2.52
N ALA A 70 -6.18 15.46 -2.27
CA ALA A 70 -5.15 15.26 -3.27
C ALA A 70 -4.84 13.77 -3.37
N LEU A 71 -4.56 13.29 -4.58
CA LEU A 71 -4.17 11.91 -4.80
C LEU A 71 -2.84 11.65 -4.10
N SER A 72 -2.76 10.55 -3.34
CA SER A 72 -1.53 10.15 -2.68
C SER A 72 -0.55 9.52 -3.68
N ASP A 73 0.62 9.15 -3.19
CA ASP A 73 1.65 8.42 -3.95
C ASP A 73 1.41 6.91 -3.99
N TRP A 74 0.17 6.47 -3.86
CA TRP A 74 -0.17 5.05 -3.71
C TRP A 74 0.37 4.16 -4.83
N GLN A 75 0.45 4.68 -6.07
CA GLN A 75 0.93 3.90 -7.20
C GLN A 75 2.41 3.53 -7.08
N ASP A 76 3.20 4.41 -6.47
CA ASP A 76 4.64 4.22 -6.30
C ASP A 76 5.01 3.76 -4.88
N TYR A 77 4.01 3.42 -4.08
CA TYR A 77 4.20 3.15 -2.66
C TYR A 77 4.71 1.73 -2.41
N TRP A 78 5.78 1.62 -1.63
CA TRP A 78 6.42 0.36 -1.27
C TRP A 78 6.49 0.14 0.24
N SER A 79 5.46 0.55 0.96
CA SER A 79 5.35 0.40 2.41
C SER A 79 6.07 1.49 3.22
N SER A 80 5.89 1.42 4.53
CA SER A 80 6.63 2.25 5.48
C SER A 80 7.85 1.55 6.07
N SER A 81 8.09 0.30 5.70
CA SER A 81 9.25 -0.47 6.18
C SER A 81 10.51 -0.07 5.43
N GLU A 82 11.49 0.46 6.15
CA GLU A 82 12.77 0.80 5.55
C GLU A 82 13.49 -0.45 5.03
N GLU A 83 13.43 -1.55 5.77
CA GLU A 83 14.02 -2.81 5.35
C GLU A 83 13.46 -3.28 4.01
N LEU A 84 12.14 -3.27 3.86
CA LEU A 84 11.50 -3.67 2.62
C LEU A 84 11.87 -2.73 1.47
N LYS A 85 11.81 -1.43 1.70
CA LYS A 85 12.16 -0.45 0.68
C LYS A 85 13.60 -0.59 0.21
N ASP A 86 14.52 -0.87 1.12
CA ASP A 86 15.93 -1.10 0.78
C ASP A 86 16.10 -2.35 -0.07
N GLU A 87 15.39 -3.42 0.24
CA GLU A 87 15.43 -4.64 -0.56
C GLU A 87 14.81 -4.47 -1.95
N VAL A 88 13.74 -3.69 -2.07
CA VAL A 88 13.15 -3.36 -3.37
C VAL A 88 14.16 -2.64 -4.25
N LYS A 89 14.89 -1.68 -3.69
CA LYS A 89 15.96 -0.98 -4.44
C LYS A 89 17.10 -1.90 -4.82
N LYS A 90 17.51 -2.78 -3.91
CA LYS A 90 18.63 -3.68 -4.11
C LYS A 90 18.34 -4.79 -5.11
N LEU A 91 17.18 -5.39 -5.01
CA LEU A 91 16.81 -6.57 -5.81
C LEU A 91 16.03 -6.22 -7.09
N GLY A 92 15.44 -5.03 -7.14
CA GLY A 92 14.60 -4.59 -8.24
C GLY A 92 13.12 -4.92 -8.02
N GLU A 93 12.25 -4.02 -8.46
CA GLU A 93 10.81 -4.13 -8.26
C GLU A 93 10.23 -5.41 -8.86
N LYS A 94 10.78 -5.89 -9.97
CA LYS A 94 10.30 -7.10 -10.66
C LYS A 94 10.35 -8.35 -9.78
N ASN A 95 11.13 -8.35 -8.71
CA ASN A 95 11.23 -9.47 -7.78
C ASN A 95 10.18 -9.41 -6.67
N PHE A 96 9.28 -8.46 -6.75
CA PHE A 96 8.24 -8.24 -5.75
C PHE A 96 6.87 -8.23 -6.39
N THR A 97 5.85 -8.59 -5.61
CA THR A 97 4.45 -8.41 -5.99
C THR A 97 3.78 -7.49 -5.00
N ARG A 98 2.83 -6.69 -5.48
CA ARG A 98 2.00 -5.83 -4.65
C ARG A 98 0.54 -6.20 -4.88
N GLU A 99 -0.10 -6.70 -3.84
CA GLU A 99 -1.47 -7.18 -3.92
C GLU A 99 -2.36 -6.40 -2.97
N ILE A 100 -3.51 -5.96 -3.47
CA ILE A 100 -4.55 -5.36 -2.66
C ILE A 100 -5.40 -6.49 -2.10
N LEU A 101 -5.47 -6.59 -0.77
CA LEU A 101 -6.30 -7.57 -0.08
C LEU A 101 -7.73 -7.07 0.12
N TYR A 102 -7.89 -5.81 0.48
CA TYR A 102 -9.19 -5.20 0.74
C TYR A 102 -9.21 -3.75 0.26
N LEU A 103 -10.25 -3.39 -0.46
CA LEU A 103 -10.59 -2.00 -0.75
C LEU A 103 -11.53 -1.50 0.34
N CYS A 104 -11.27 -0.34 0.88
CA CYS A 104 -11.97 0.15 2.08
C CYS A 104 -12.65 1.50 1.85
N ASN A 105 -13.84 1.65 2.43
CA ASN A 105 -14.64 2.86 2.32
C ASN A 105 -14.42 3.86 3.46
N ASN A 106 -13.82 3.41 4.56
CA ASN A 106 -13.54 4.28 5.70
C ASN A 106 -12.27 3.84 6.42
N LYS A 107 -11.68 4.77 7.16
CA LYS A 107 -10.39 4.55 7.82
C LYS A 107 -10.47 3.52 8.95
N GLY A 108 -11.58 3.47 9.67
CA GLY A 108 -11.75 2.51 10.76
C GLY A 108 -11.73 1.09 10.27
N THR A 109 -12.50 0.79 9.22
CA THR A 109 -12.51 -0.53 8.61
C THR A 109 -11.14 -0.89 8.04
N MET A 110 -10.47 0.05 7.38
CA MET A 110 -9.14 -0.16 6.82
C MET A 110 -8.14 -0.56 7.93
N SER A 111 -8.14 0.18 9.02
CA SER A 111 -7.24 -0.11 10.15
C SER A 111 -7.55 -1.44 10.82
N TYR A 112 -8.82 -1.78 10.94
CA TYR A 112 -9.23 -3.05 11.51
C TYR A 112 -8.80 -4.23 10.62
N LEU A 113 -9.03 -4.12 9.32
CA LEU A 113 -8.67 -5.20 8.39
C LEU A 113 -7.16 -5.37 8.29
N GLU A 114 -6.40 -4.28 8.34
CA GLU A 114 -4.94 -4.37 8.41
C GLU A 114 -4.50 -5.13 9.66
N LEU A 115 -5.02 -4.75 10.82
CA LEU A 115 -4.67 -5.39 12.08
C LEU A 115 -5.07 -6.87 12.07
N ARG A 116 -6.28 -7.18 11.59
CA ARG A 116 -6.76 -8.55 11.52
C ARG A 116 -5.85 -9.42 10.66
N GLU A 117 -5.47 -8.93 9.48
CA GLU A 117 -4.54 -9.66 8.61
C GLU A 117 -3.18 -9.87 9.27
N GLN A 118 -2.67 -8.84 9.93
CA GLN A 118 -1.38 -8.93 10.62
C GLN A 118 -1.43 -9.97 11.75
N ILE A 119 -2.49 -9.99 12.54
CA ILE A 119 -2.65 -10.93 13.64
C ILE A 119 -2.90 -12.35 13.12
N ASP A 120 -3.77 -12.51 12.13
CA ASP A 120 -4.08 -13.83 11.56
C ASP A 120 -2.84 -14.46 10.91
N ARG A 121 -1.98 -13.64 10.31
CA ARG A 121 -0.74 -14.09 9.70
C ARG A 121 0.42 -14.20 10.70
N ARG A 122 0.22 -13.79 11.95
CA ARG A 122 1.21 -13.83 13.02
C ARG A 122 2.52 -13.14 12.63
N VAL A 123 2.40 -11.95 12.05
CA VAL A 123 3.55 -11.25 11.44
C VAL A 123 4.68 -10.96 12.42
N LEU A 124 4.39 -10.82 13.72
CA LEU A 124 5.40 -10.57 14.75
C LEU A 124 6.00 -11.87 15.34
N GLU A 125 5.46 -13.02 15.00
CA GLU A 125 5.85 -14.32 15.57
C GLU A 125 6.75 -15.11 14.65
N THR A 126 7.12 -14.55 13.49
CA THR A 126 7.92 -15.23 12.48
C THR A 126 8.83 -14.24 11.77
N ASN A 127 9.91 -14.73 11.19
CA ASN A 127 10.80 -13.93 10.36
C ASN A 127 10.35 -13.85 8.89
N ASP A 128 9.18 -14.42 8.58
CA ASP A 128 8.65 -14.42 7.22
C ASP A 128 8.01 -13.09 6.82
N TYR A 129 7.91 -12.15 7.76
CA TYR A 129 7.34 -10.83 7.51
C TYR A 129 8.31 -9.71 7.87
N TYR A 130 8.28 -8.65 7.08
CA TYR A 130 9.04 -7.43 7.37
C TYR A 130 8.40 -6.59 8.48
N ASN A 131 7.17 -6.89 8.85
CA ASN A 131 6.45 -6.14 9.87
C ASN A 131 7.19 -6.19 11.20
N ALA A 132 7.51 -5.03 11.76
CA ALA A 132 8.21 -4.92 13.03
C ALA A 132 7.28 -4.63 14.21
N PHE A 133 6.09 -4.13 13.94
CA PHE A 133 5.10 -3.82 14.94
C PHE A 133 3.70 -3.88 14.34
N VAL A 134 2.71 -4.09 15.19
CA VAL A 134 1.30 -3.95 14.87
C VAL A 134 0.68 -3.03 15.91
N GLY A 135 -0.43 -2.40 15.57
CA GLY A 135 -1.08 -1.57 16.55
C GLY A 135 -2.15 -0.68 15.98
N GLY A 136 -2.87 -0.09 16.89
CA GLY A 136 -3.95 0.81 16.59
C GLY A 136 -5.01 0.70 17.66
N LYS A 137 -5.61 1.84 18.02
CA LYS A 137 -6.78 1.84 18.89
C LYS A 137 -8.00 1.83 18.01
N ILE A 138 -8.68 0.69 17.92
CA ILE A 138 -9.82 0.50 17.04
C ILE A 138 -11.05 0.17 17.89
N HIS A 139 -12.08 1.00 17.75
CA HIS A 139 -13.36 0.80 18.43
C HIS A 139 -14.35 0.15 17.48
N LYS A 140 -15.25 -0.70 18.02
CA LYS A 140 -16.23 -1.42 17.21
C LYS A 140 -17.13 -0.51 16.36
N THR A 141 -17.33 0.75 16.78
CA THR A 141 -18.11 1.72 16.00
C THR A 141 -17.39 2.21 14.74
N HIS A 142 -16.04 2.01 14.67
CA HIS A 142 -15.25 2.39 13.52
C HIS A 142 -15.28 1.34 12.39
N VAL A 143 -15.71 0.13 12.71
CA VAL A 143 -15.65 -1.01 11.78
C VAL A 143 -16.98 -1.16 11.06
N LYS A 144 -16.97 -1.02 9.74
CA LYS A 144 -18.13 -1.11 8.86
C LYS A 144 -17.85 -2.17 7.79
N LEU A 145 -18.00 -3.43 8.16
CA LEU A 145 -17.80 -4.56 7.24
C LEU A 145 -19.02 -4.85 6.41
#